data_989da85256e16bec2e0671ab04e834c4
#
_entry.id   989da85256e16bec2e0671ab04e834c4
#
_cell.length_a   1.000
_cell.length_b   1.000
_cell.length_c   1.000
_cell.angle_alpha   90.00
_cell.angle_beta   90.00
_cell.angle_gamma   90.00
#
_symmetry.space_group_name_H-M   'P 1'
#
loop_
_entity.id
_entity.type
_entity.pdbx_description
1 polymer ?
#
loop_
_entity_poly.entity_id
_entity_poly.type
_entity_poly.pdbx_seq_one_letter_code
_entity_poly.pdbx_strand_id
1 'polypeptide(L)'
;MNPESYTTMAEVRAGVDELDRQLVALLARRFAHMRAAARIKPDRGAVRDEARKAEVIANAQAEAERLDIPADVVGALWEMLVEASIAYEMNEFDRLRS
;
A
#
# COMPACT_ATOMS: atom_id res chain seq x y z
N MET A 1 -15.27 -16.88 -4.26
CA MET A 1 -14.55 -18.02 -4.91
C MET A 1 -13.56 -18.60 -3.93
N ASN A 2 -13.52 -19.92 -3.82
CA ASN A 2 -12.58 -20.61 -2.94
C ASN A 2 -11.44 -21.20 -3.76
N PRO A 3 -10.19 -20.66 -3.67
CA PRO A 3 -9.04 -21.18 -4.42
C PRO A 3 -8.77 -22.66 -4.15
N GLU A 4 -9.12 -23.15 -2.96
CA GLU A 4 -8.91 -24.55 -2.59
C GLU A 4 -9.76 -25.52 -3.44
N SER A 5 -10.80 -25.02 -4.12
CA SER A 5 -11.66 -25.82 -5.00
C SER A 5 -11.29 -25.71 -6.48
N TYR A 6 -10.29 -24.92 -6.84
CA TYR A 6 -9.84 -24.75 -8.23
C TYR A 6 -9.19 -26.05 -8.74
N THR A 7 -9.49 -26.39 -9.98
CA THR A 7 -8.91 -27.56 -10.66
C THR A 7 -8.21 -27.22 -11.95
N THR A 8 -8.31 -25.98 -12.44
CA THR A 8 -7.68 -25.55 -13.69
C THR A 8 -6.87 -24.27 -13.49
N MET A 9 -5.86 -24.07 -14.30
CA MET A 9 -5.08 -22.83 -14.31
C MET A 9 -5.90 -21.65 -14.78
N ALA A 10 -6.90 -21.87 -15.64
CA ALA A 10 -7.80 -20.80 -16.06
C ALA A 10 -8.55 -20.21 -14.85
N GLU A 11 -9.01 -21.04 -13.93
CA GLU A 11 -9.65 -20.60 -12.69
C GLU A 11 -8.68 -19.81 -11.81
N VAL A 12 -7.44 -20.29 -11.65
CA VAL A 12 -6.42 -19.59 -10.86
C VAL A 12 -6.15 -18.20 -11.42
N ARG A 13 -5.94 -18.11 -12.74
CA ARG A 13 -5.64 -16.81 -13.39
C ARG A 13 -6.80 -15.84 -13.28
N ALA A 14 -8.02 -16.31 -13.47
CA ALA A 14 -9.22 -15.47 -13.32
C ALA A 14 -9.35 -14.95 -11.88
N GLY A 15 -9.08 -15.80 -10.89
CA GLY A 15 -9.09 -15.43 -9.49
C GLY A 15 -8.02 -14.40 -9.15
N VAL A 16 -6.79 -14.59 -9.65
CA VAL A 16 -5.69 -13.64 -9.46
C VAL A 16 -6.02 -12.29 -10.10
N ASP A 17 -6.54 -12.29 -11.32
CA ASP A 17 -6.89 -11.05 -12.02
C ASP A 17 -7.96 -10.27 -11.25
N GLU A 18 -8.95 -10.95 -10.69
CA GLU A 18 -9.97 -10.30 -9.87
C GLU A 18 -9.37 -9.73 -8.58
N LEU A 19 -8.50 -10.47 -7.91
CA LEU A 19 -7.80 -9.98 -6.72
C LEU A 19 -6.92 -8.77 -7.03
N ASP A 20 -6.25 -8.77 -8.17
CA ASP A 20 -5.41 -7.63 -8.58
C ASP A 20 -6.27 -6.38 -8.78
N ARG A 21 -7.47 -6.51 -9.37
CA ARG A 21 -8.41 -5.38 -9.48
C ARG A 21 -8.81 -4.84 -8.11
N GLN A 22 -9.07 -5.73 -7.14
CA GLN A 22 -9.41 -5.35 -5.77
C GLN A 22 -8.23 -4.67 -5.07
N LEU A 23 -7.01 -5.18 -5.26
CA LEU A 23 -5.80 -4.59 -4.70
C LEU A 23 -5.57 -3.18 -5.24
N VAL A 24 -5.71 -2.98 -6.55
CA VAL A 24 -5.55 -1.66 -7.16
C VAL A 24 -6.62 -0.69 -6.64
N ALA A 25 -7.86 -1.15 -6.46
CA ALA A 25 -8.92 -0.34 -5.86
C ALA A 25 -8.57 0.08 -4.42
N LEU A 26 -7.98 -0.82 -3.64
CA LEU A 26 -7.52 -0.51 -2.29
C LEU A 26 -6.35 0.47 -2.30
N LEU A 27 -5.44 0.34 -3.25
CA LEU A 27 -4.35 1.32 -3.43
C LEU A 27 -4.91 2.70 -3.76
N ALA A 28 -5.93 2.79 -4.60
CA ALA A 28 -6.59 4.06 -4.90
C ALA A 28 -7.14 4.73 -3.63
N ARG A 29 -7.76 3.95 -2.75
CA ARG A 29 -8.24 4.43 -1.44
C ARG A 29 -7.10 4.89 -0.55
N ARG A 30 -6.00 4.14 -0.57
CA ARG A 30 -4.80 4.48 0.21
C ARG A 30 -4.20 5.80 -0.26
N PHE A 31 -4.11 6.02 -1.57
CA PHE A 31 -3.62 7.28 -2.13
C PHE A 31 -4.55 8.46 -1.82
N ALA A 32 -5.85 8.22 -1.69
CA ALA A 32 -6.78 9.26 -1.22
C ALA A 32 -6.40 9.74 0.20
N HIS A 33 -5.92 8.84 1.05
CA HIS A 33 -5.42 9.19 2.39
C HIS A 33 -4.15 10.03 2.30
N MET A 34 -3.30 9.78 1.31
CA MET A 34 -2.09 10.59 1.08
C MET A 34 -2.47 12.01 0.66
N ARG A 35 -3.51 12.17 -0.17
CA ARG A 35 -4.02 13.50 -0.53
C ARG A 35 -4.57 14.24 0.68
N ALA A 36 -5.28 13.54 1.57
CA ALA A 36 -5.76 14.13 2.83
C ALA A 36 -4.60 14.59 3.70
N ALA A 37 -3.57 13.76 3.84
CA ALA A 37 -2.38 14.10 4.62
C ALA A 37 -1.69 15.33 4.05
N ALA A 38 -1.56 15.43 2.73
CA ALA A 38 -0.97 16.60 2.06
C ALA A 38 -1.73 17.89 2.37
N ARG A 39 -3.07 17.82 2.48
CA ARG A 39 -3.89 18.98 2.86
C ARG A 39 -3.69 19.39 4.30
N ILE A 40 -3.52 18.43 5.18
CA ILE A 40 -3.54 18.64 6.64
C ILE A 40 -2.18 19.03 7.19
N LYS A 41 -1.09 18.46 6.67
CA LYS A 41 0.26 18.72 7.18
C LYS A 41 0.62 20.19 7.04
N PRO A 42 1.24 20.79 8.08
CA PRO A 42 1.51 22.23 8.10
C PRO A 42 2.67 22.65 7.19
N ASP A 43 3.64 21.76 6.95
CA ASP A 43 4.81 22.08 6.14
C ASP A 43 5.31 20.86 5.38
N ARG A 44 6.14 21.13 4.38
CA ARG A 44 6.67 20.11 3.46
C ARG A 44 7.57 19.10 4.19
N GLY A 45 8.28 19.53 5.22
CA GLY A 45 9.16 18.66 6.00
C GLY A 45 8.41 17.58 6.78
N ALA A 46 7.11 17.77 7.04
CA ALA A 46 6.28 16.80 7.74
C ALA A 46 5.86 15.62 6.86
N VAL A 47 6.05 15.70 5.54
CA VAL A 47 5.62 14.64 4.62
C VAL A 47 6.44 13.36 4.85
N ARG A 48 7.77 13.46 4.96
CA ARG A 48 8.62 12.31 5.27
C ARG A 48 8.76 12.16 6.78
N ASP A 49 8.33 11.02 7.29
CA ASP A 49 8.44 10.65 8.71
C ASP A 49 9.02 9.24 8.77
N GLU A 50 10.31 9.13 9.06
CA GLU A 50 11.03 7.85 9.06
C GLU A 50 10.52 6.91 10.15
N ALA A 51 10.15 7.42 11.31
CA ALA A 51 9.60 6.60 12.39
C ALA A 51 8.25 6.00 11.97
N ARG A 52 7.39 6.80 11.34
CA ARG A 52 6.10 6.32 10.85
C ARG A 52 6.28 5.31 9.71
N LYS A 53 7.23 5.54 8.80
CA LYS A 53 7.57 4.59 7.75
C LYS A 53 7.93 3.23 8.33
N ALA A 54 8.84 3.20 9.31
CA ALA A 54 9.25 1.96 9.97
C ALA A 54 8.07 1.25 10.63
N GLU A 55 7.20 2.00 11.29
CA GLU A 55 5.99 1.48 11.94
C GLU A 55 5.04 0.85 10.92
N VAL A 56 4.80 1.52 9.81
CA VAL A 56 3.89 1.03 8.76
C VAL A 56 4.40 -0.28 8.16
N ILE A 57 5.70 -0.37 7.88
CA ILE A 57 6.31 -1.59 7.35
C ILE A 57 6.20 -2.72 8.38
N ALA A 58 6.53 -2.44 9.64
CA ALA A 58 6.45 -3.43 10.71
C ALA A 58 5.00 -3.94 10.90
N ASN A 59 4.02 -3.04 10.82
CA ASN A 59 2.60 -3.39 10.91
C ASN A 59 2.18 -4.34 9.78
N ALA A 60 2.63 -4.06 8.55
CA ALA A 60 2.32 -4.91 7.40
C ALA A 60 2.96 -6.29 7.56
N GLN A 61 4.20 -6.36 8.05
CA GLN A 61 4.89 -7.63 8.28
C GLN A 61 4.21 -8.45 9.40
N ALA A 62 3.77 -7.80 10.46
CA ALA A 62 3.04 -8.45 11.54
C ALA A 62 1.71 -9.04 11.03
N GLU A 63 1.02 -8.32 10.16
CA GLU A 63 -0.22 -8.80 9.54
C GLU A 63 0.06 -9.98 8.61
N ALA A 64 1.18 -9.94 7.87
CA ALA A 64 1.60 -11.06 7.03
C ALA A 64 1.84 -12.32 7.86
N GLU A 65 2.50 -12.19 9.02
CA GLU A 65 2.72 -13.31 9.93
C GLU A 65 1.42 -13.87 10.46
N ARG A 66 0.47 -13.00 10.82
CA ARG A 66 -0.85 -13.41 11.28
C ARG A 66 -1.61 -14.21 10.22
N LEU A 67 -1.43 -13.87 8.95
CA LEU A 67 -2.09 -14.52 7.81
C LEU A 67 -1.28 -15.66 7.20
N ASP A 68 -0.12 -15.98 7.77
CA ASP A 68 0.78 -17.03 7.33
C ASP A 68 1.24 -16.85 5.88
N ILE A 69 1.65 -15.63 5.54
CA ILE A 69 2.28 -15.31 4.26
C ILE A 69 3.68 -14.73 4.51
N PRO A 70 4.60 -14.76 3.52
CA PRO A 70 6.00 -14.36 3.74
C PRO A 70 6.13 -12.89 4.17
N ALA A 71 6.55 -12.65 5.41
CA ALA A 71 6.70 -11.31 5.97
C ALA A 71 7.83 -10.53 5.28
N ASP A 72 8.89 -11.19 4.83
CA ASP A 72 9.99 -10.55 4.11
C ASP A 72 9.53 -10.01 2.74
N VAL A 73 8.68 -10.74 2.03
CA VAL A 73 8.11 -10.31 0.76
C VAL A 73 7.19 -9.10 0.99
N VAL A 74 6.32 -9.18 2.00
CA VAL A 74 5.41 -8.08 2.36
C VAL A 74 6.21 -6.85 2.78
N GLY A 75 7.29 -7.02 3.54
CA GLY A 75 8.18 -5.92 3.94
C GLY A 75 8.79 -5.21 2.73
N ALA A 76 9.27 -5.97 1.74
CA ALA A 76 9.85 -5.41 0.51
C ALA A 76 8.79 -4.64 -0.31
N LEU A 77 7.58 -5.19 -0.42
CA LEU A 77 6.46 -4.52 -1.10
C LEU A 77 6.09 -3.22 -0.42
N TRP A 78 6.00 -3.23 0.92
CA TRP A 78 5.65 -2.04 1.70
C TRP A 78 6.74 -0.98 1.68
N GLU A 79 8.01 -1.37 1.66
CA GLU A 79 9.13 -0.42 1.47
C GLU A 79 8.93 0.39 0.20
N MET A 80 8.64 -0.29 -0.91
CA MET A 80 8.37 0.34 -2.20
C MET A 80 7.11 1.19 -2.15
N LEU A 81 6.03 0.66 -1.59
CA LEU A 81 4.75 1.34 -1.51
C LEU A 81 4.83 2.62 -0.67
N VAL A 82 5.52 2.56 0.47
CA VAL A 82 5.69 3.72 1.36
C VAL A 82 6.51 4.81 0.67
N GLU A 83 7.61 4.44 -0.01
CA GLU A 83 8.41 5.43 -0.75
C GLU A 83 7.61 6.07 -1.89
N ALA A 84 6.83 5.28 -2.63
CA ALA A 84 5.95 5.81 -3.66
C ALA A 84 4.87 6.74 -3.07
N SER A 85 4.36 6.39 -1.90
CA SER A 85 3.36 7.19 -1.19
C SER A 85 3.92 8.53 -0.72
N ILE A 86 5.15 8.54 -0.21
CA ILE A 86 5.84 9.77 0.20
C ILE A 86 6.04 10.69 -1.02
N ALA A 87 6.52 10.14 -2.13
CA ALA A 87 6.71 10.91 -3.37
C ALA A 87 5.38 11.50 -3.87
N TYR A 88 4.32 10.70 -3.86
CA TYR A 88 2.98 11.14 -4.26
C TYR A 88 2.47 12.27 -3.37
N GLU A 89 2.59 12.11 -2.05
CA GLU A 89 2.14 13.10 -1.07
C GLU A 89 2.95 14.39 -1.21
N MET A 90 4.26 14.30 -1.44
CA MET A 90 5.13 15.45 -1.64
C MET A 90 4.69 16.27 -2.86
N ASN A 91 4.42 15.59 -3.98
CA ASN A 91 3.95 16.25 -5.19
C ASN A 91 2.58 16.90 -4.97
N GLU A 92 1.69 16.24 -4.26
CA GLU A 92 0.37 16.78 -3.94
C GLU A 92 0.47 17.98 -3.00
N PHE A 93 1.35 17.91 -2.00
CA PHE A 93 1.62 19.03 -1.10
C PHE A 93 2.07 20.27 -1.89
N ASP A 94 3.03 20.09 -2.79
CA ASP A 94 3.56 21.18 -3.61
C ASP A 94 2.47 21.74 -4.54
N ARG A 95 1.67 20.88 -5.16
CA ARG A 95 0.59 21.28 -6.06
C ARG A 95 -0.46 22.16 -5.34
N LEU A 96 -0.82 21.77 -4.11
CA LEU A 96 -1.84 22.47 -3.34
C LEU A 96 -1.39 23.87 -2.89
N ARG A 97 -0.08 24.11 -2.82
CA ARG A 97 0.50 25.37 -2.31
C ARG A 97 1.23 26.19 -3.35
N SER A 98 1.13 25.81 -4.60
CA SER A 98 1.74 26.55 -5.70
C SER A 98 0.85 27.67 -6.23
#